data_50d9f00dcbdb87714a719e3afbb72c97
#
_entry.id   50d9f00dcbdb87714a719e3afbb72c97
#
_cell.length_a   1.000
_cell.length_b   1.000
_cell.length_c   1.000
_cell.angle_alpha   90.00
_cell.angle_beta   90.00
_cell.angle_gamma   90.00
#
_symmetry.space_group_name_H-M   'P 1'
#
loop_
_entity.id
_entity.type
_entity.pdbx_description
1 polymer ?
#
loop_
_entity_poly.entity_id
_entity_poly.type
_entity_poly.pdbx_seq_one_letter_code
_entity_poly.pdbx_strand_id
1 'polypeptide(L)'
;MDLAHLHRFIEQDNPAAASRVAAKIIDASNLLPEHPLVGKSGRIHSTRELIVPGTPYTLVYHVEAEVVSILHVFHQARVWPHLLD
;
A
#
# COMPACT_ATOMS: atom_id res chain seq x y z
N MET A 1 -7.58 0.26 6.31
CA MET A 1 -7.08 -1.15 6.42
C MET A 1 -6.45 -1.32 7.79
N ASP A 2 -6.88 -2.31 8.55
CA ASP A 2 -6.28 -2.57 9.85
C ASP A 2 -5.12 -3.57 9.73
N LEU A 3 -4.35 -3.70 10.80
CA LEU A 3 -3.16 -4.55 10.82
C LEU A 3 -3.48 -6.03 10.58
N ALA A 4 -4.55 -6.53 11.17
CA ALA A 4 -4.92 -7.94 11.01
C ALA A 4 -5.33 -8.25 9.57
N HIS A 5 -6.06 -7.34 8.93
CA HIS A 5 -6.44 -7.48 7.53
C HIS A 5 -5.20 -7.48 6.62
N LEU A 6 -4.28 -6.56 6.85
CA LEU A 6 -3.04 -6.46 6.09
C LEU A 6 -2.21 -7.73 6.22
N HIS A 7 -2.05 -8.24 7.44
CA HIS A 7 -1.27 -9.45 7.70
C HIS A 7 -1.86 -10.65 6.96
N ARG A 8 -3.17 -10.83 7.02
CA ARG A 8 -3.83 -11.93 6.31
C ARG A 8 -3.70 -11.81 4.79
N PHE A 9 -3.79 -10.58 4.29
CA PHE A 9 -3.60 -10.33 2.85
C PHE A 9 -2.23 -10.79 2.38
N ILE A 10 -1.19 -10.48 3.15
CA ILE A 10 0.19 -10.82 2.80
C ILE A 10 0.45 -12.32 2.96
N GLU A 11 -0.14 -12.96 3.98
CA GLU A 11 0.02 -14.38 4.21
C GLU A 11 -0.44 -15.22 3.03
N GLN A 12 -1.46 -14.77 2.30
CA GLN A 12 -1.94 -15.46 1.11
C GLN A 12 -0.89 -15.51 0.01
N ASP A 13 -0.02 -14.50 -0.05
CA ASP A 13 1.03 -14.44 -1.08
C ASP A 13 2.34 -15.04 -0.59
N ASN A 14 2.69 -14.83 0.67
CA ASN A 14 3.98 -15.24 1.20
C ASN A 14 3.92 -15.43 2.71
N PRO A 15 3.43 -16.58 3.18
CA PRO A 15 3.28 -16.81 4.61
C PRO A 15 4.59 -16.70 5.40
N ALA A 16 5.70 -17.12 4.80
CA ALA A 16 7.00 -17.12 5.50
C ALA A 16 7.52 -15.71 5.79
N ALA A 17 7.10 -14.73 5.02
CA ALA A 17 7.58 -13.35 5.13
C ALA A 17 6.50 -12.39 5.60
N ALA A 18 5.29 -12.87 5.89
CA ALA A 18 4.13 -12.01 6.11
C ALA A 18 4.35 -10.94 7.19
N SER A 19 4.88 -11.32 8.35
CA SER A 19 5.08 -10.37 9.46
C SER A 19 6.11 -9.30 9.12
N ARG A 20 7.21 -9.70 8.48
CA ARG A 20 8.27 -8.77 8.10
C ARG A 20 7.79 -7.79 7.03
N VAL A 21 7.08 -8.31 6.04
CA VAL A 21 6.55 -7.48 4.94
C VAL A 21 5.48 -6.54 5.48
N ALA A 22 4.58 -7.02 6.35
CA ALA A 22 3.56 -6.17 6.96
C ALA A 22 4.19 -5.01 7.73
N ALA A 23 5.27 -5.27 8.49
CA ALA A 23 5.97 -4.22 9.22
C ALA A 23 6.52 -3.15 8.27
N LYS A 24 7.10 -3.54 7.14
CA LYS A 24 7.63 -2.59 6.15
C LYS A 24 6.53 -1.75 5.53
N ILE A 25 5.37 -2.35 5.24
CA ILE A 25 4.23 -1.62 4.69
C ILE A 25 3.69 -0.61 5.71
N ILE A 26 3.58 -1.02 6.97
CA ILE A 26 3.13 -0.13 8.05
C ILE A 26 4.10 1.03 8.23
N ASP A 27 5.40 0.76 8.23
CA ASP A 27 6.41 1.81 8.34
C ASP A 27 6.28 2.81 7.19
N ALA A 28 6.10 2.31 5.96
CA ALA A 28 5.92 3.17 4.81
C ALA A 28 4.64 4.02 4.95
N SER A 29 3.54 3.42 5.40
CA SER A 29 2.29 4.15 5.58
C SER A 29 2.41 5.23 6.64
N ASN A 30 3.21 5.00 7.68
CA ASN A 30 3.41 5.97 8.76
C ASN A 30 4.22 7.20 8.33
N LEU A 31 4.94 7.11 7.20
CA LEU A 31 5.65 8.26 6.65
C LEU A 31 4.75 9.19 5.85
N LEU A 32 3.63 8.68 5.36
CA LEU A 32 2.77 9.44 4.44
C LEU A 32 2.18 10.71 5.03
N PRO A 33 1.75 10.77 6.31
CA PRO A 33 1.24 12.02 6.86
C PRO A 33 2.26 13.16 6.85
N GLU A 34 3.55 12.84 6.96
CA GLU A 34 4.63 13.85 6.91
C GLU A 34 5.09 14.13 5.49
N HIS A 35 4.93 13.18 4.59
CA HIS A 35 5.38 13.26 3.20
C HIS A 35 4.29 12.79 2.24
N PRO A 36 3.14 13.47 2.22
CA PRO A 36 1.97 12.95 1.48
C PRO A 36 2.16 12.91 -0.03
N LEU A 37 3.12 13.66 -0.57
CA LEU A 37 3.34 13.70 -2.02
C LEU A 37 4.48 12.81 -2.47
N VAL A 38 5.00 11.94 -1.59
CA VAL A 38 6.14 11.09 -1.92
C VAL A 38 5.79 10.04 -2.99
N GLY A 39 4.55 9.57 -3.02
CA GLY A 39 4.10 8.66 -4.06
C GLY A 39 3.89 9.37 -5.39
N LYS A 40 4.01 8.62 -6.48
CA LYS A 40 3.73 9.16 -7.81
C LYS A 40 2.22 9.22 -8.04
N SER A 41 1.78 9.98 -9.06
CA SER A 41 0.38 10.00 -9.46
C SER A 41 -0.10 8.60 -9.79
N GLY A 42 -1.23 8.22 -9.20
CA GLY A 42 -1.78 6.89 -9.36
C GLY A 42 -2.52 6.70 -10.69
N ARG A 43 -2.74 5.45 -11.03
CA ARG A 43 -3.51 5.08 -12.24
C ARG A 43 -4.98 5.46 -12.07
N ILE A 44 -5.46 5.50 -10.86
CA ILE A 44 -6.82 5.93 -10.55
C ILE A 44 -6.78 7.41 -10.22
N HIS A 45 -7.76 8.14 -10.74
CA HIS A 45 -7.87 9.59 -10.52
C HIS A 45 -7.84 9.94 -9.03
N SER A 46 -7.11 10.99 -8.71
CA SER A 46 -6.96 11.51 -7.33
C SER A 46 -6.23 10.58 -6.37
N THR A 47 -5.55 9.55 -6.88
CA THR A 47 -4.75 8.67 -6.03
C THR A 47 -3.27 8.87 -6.28
N ARG A 48 -2.47 8.36 -5.32
CA ARG A 48 -1.02 8.23 -5.46
C ARG A 48 -0.63 6.80 -5.15
N GLU A 49 0.50 6.40 -5.70
CA GLU A 49 1.05 5.05 -5.51
C GLU A 49 2.46 5.15 -4.96
N LEU A 50 2.71 4.43 -3.88
CA LEU A 50 4.03 4.33 -3.28
C LEU A 50 4.48 2.87 -3.30
N ILE A 51 5.59 2.61 -4.00
CA ILE A 51 6.23 1.29 -3.95
C ILE A 51 6.91 1.17 -2.60
N VAL A 52 6.56 0.14 -1.84
CA VAL A 52 7.13 -0.07 -0.51
C VAL A 52 8.52 -0.67 -0.65
N PRO A 53 9.58 0.05 -0.22
CA PRO A 53 10.95 -0.44 -0.38
C PRO A 53 11.17 -1.81 0.25
N GLY A 54 11.88 -2.68 -0.46
CA GLY A 54 12.19 -4.03 0.03
C GLY A 54 11.04 -5.00 0.02
N THR A 55 9.95 -4.67 -0.66
CA THR A 55 8.79 -5.55 -0.81
C THR A 55 8.26 -5.47 -2.25
N PRO A 56 7.48 -6.49 -2.69
CA PRO A 56 6.81 -6.42 -3.98
C PRO A 56 5.44 -5.74 -3.90
N TYR A 57 5.19 -4.90 -2.90
CA TYR A 57 3.89 -4.29 -2.67
C TYR A 57 3.88 -2.80 -2.97
N THR A 58 2.73 -2.32 -3.43
CA THR A 58 2.47 -0.92 -3.70
C THR A 58 1.27 -0.46 -2.87
N LEU A 59 1.41 0.68 -2.21
CA LEU A 59 0.31 1.34 -1.51
C LEU A 59 -0.39 2.29 -2.47
N VAL A 60 -1.70 2.19 -2.55
CA VAL A 60 -2.53 3.17 -3.25
C VAL A 60 -3.23 4.00 -2.18
N TYR A 61 -3.04 5.31 -2.24
CA TYR A 61 -3.57 6.21 -1.22
C TYR A 61 -4.06 7.52 -1.85
N HIS A 62 -4.85 8.27 -1.08
CA HIS A 62 -5.16 9.64 -1.46
C HIS A 62 -4.99 10.56 -0.27
N VAL A 63 -4.85 11.85 -0.58
CA VAL A 63 -4.68 12.90 0.43
C VAL A 63 -5.82 13.88 0.27
N GLU A 64 -6.54 14.14 1.36
CA GLU A 64 -7.62 15.11 1.38
C GLU A 64 -7.61 15.83 2.72
N ALA A 65 -7.53 17.15 2.71
CA ALA A 65 -7.52 17.97 3.92
C ALA A 65 -6.45 17.50 4.92
N GLU A 66 -5.26 17.20 4.43
CA GLU A 66 -4.12 16.72 5.21
C GLU A 66 -4.31 15.31 5.81
N VAL A 67 -5.39 14.64 5.46
CA VAL A 67 -5.63 13.26 5.87
C VAL A 67 -5.20 12.32 4.75
N VAL A 68 -4.35 11.36 5.09
CA VAL A 68 -3.91 10.31 4.16
C VAL A 68 -4.77 9.08 4.40
N SER A 69 -5.40 8.59 3.34
CA SER A 69 -6.22 7.37 3.40
C SER A 69 -5.61 6.31 2.52
N ILE A 70 -5.26 5.16 3.10
CA ILE A 70 -4.79 4.01 2.33
C ILE A 70 -6.02 3.32 1.76
N LEU A 71 -6.10 3.29 0.44
CA LEU A 71 -7.25 2.71 -0.26
C LEU A 71 -7.03 1.25 -0.60
N HIS A 72 -5.79 0.88 -0.92
CA HIS A 72 -5.49 -0.47 -1.39
C HIS A 72 -4.02 -0.77 -1.25
N VAL A 73 -3.69 -2.05 -1.07
CA VAL A 73 -2.33 -2.57 -1.10
C VAL A 73 -2.34 -3.73 -2.10
N PHE A 74 -1.46 -3.70 -3.09
CA PHE A 74 -1.44 -4.78 -4.06
C PHE A 74 -0.02 -5.25 -4.35
N HIS A 75 0.08 -6.52 -4.74
CA HIS A 75 1.32 -7.13 -5.16
C HIS A 75 1.61 -6.70 -6.60
N GLN A 76 2.84 -6.24 -6.88
CA GLN A 76 3.20 -5.70 -8.19
C GLN A 76 3.08 -6.70 -9.34
N ALA A 77 3.19 -8.00 -9.04
CA ALA A 77 3.06 -9.04 -10.06
C ALA A 77 1.61 -9.29 -10.47
N ARG A 78 0.63 -8.74 -9.75
CA ARG A 78 -0.77 -8.92 -10.08
C ARG A 78 -1.22 -7.91 -11.13
N VAL A 79 -2.24 -8.29 -11.89
CA VAL A 79 -2.75 -7.43 -12.94
C VAL A 79 -3.57 -6.30 -12.31
N TRP A 80 -3.05 -5.11 -12.40
CA TRP A 80 -3.64 -3.87 -11.92
C TRP A 80 -3.97 -3.00 -13.12
N PRO A 81 -5.12 -2.36 -13.24
CA PRO A 81 -6.18 -2.19 -12.23
C PRO A 81 -7.32 -3.21 -12.28
N HIS A 82 -7.14 -4.36 -12.91
CA HIS A 82 -8.21 -5.38 -12.98
C HIS A 82 -8.79 -5.75 -11.62
N LEU A 83 -7.99 -5.65 -10.58
CA LEU A 83 -8.44 -5.98 -9.23
C LEU A 83 -9.55 -5.06 -8.73
N LEU A 84 -9.77 -3.94 -9.40
CA LEU A 84 -10.77 -2.95 -9.01
C LEU A 84 -12.00 -2.93 -9.92
N ASP A 85 -12.00 -3.77 -10.92
CA ASP A 85 -13.13 -3.85 -11.86
C ASP A 85 -14.30 -4.62 -11.26
#